data_37082438de7a12a21fc44b1588915398
#
_entry.id   37082438de7a12a21fc44b1588915398
#
_cell.length_a   1.000
_cell.length_b   1.000
_cell.length_c   1.000
_cell.angle_alpha   90.00
_cell.angle_beta   90.00
_cell.angle_gamma   90.00
#
_symmetry.space_group_name_H-M   'P 1'
#
loop_
_entity.id
_entity.type
_entity.pdbx_description
1 polymer ?
#
loop_
_entity_poly.entity_id
_entity_poly.type
_entity_poly.pdbx_seq_one_letter_code
_entity_poly.pdbx_strand_id
1 'polypeptide(L)'
;LSSALALRGEETGGFTTVDLLQLDLFTGEGELFKLGAAPTYIKKRGEVQRLSGKSLPAGLAEGEPDALDRFSLRLFPGDCVLMVSDGVCPGQEDGWLREMLAQFDGASPKELARELVTRDLKEATDDRTALVIRVDRRA
;
A
#
# COMPACT_ATOMS: atom_id res chain seq x y z
N LEU A 1 9.17 16.83 -3.37
CA LEU A 1 8.22 16.61 -2.27
C LEU A 1 8.92 16.49 -0.91
N SER A 2 9.92 15.62 -0.80
CA SER A 2 10.64 15.39 0.45
C SER A 2 11.34 16.66 0.96
N SER A 3 12.00 17.39 0.07
CA SER A 3 12.69 18.64 0.43
C SER A 3 11.72 19.72 0.94
N ALA A 4 10.56 19.87 0.31
CA ALA A 4 9.54 20.82 0.73
C ALA A 4 8.96 20.45 2.10
N LEU A 5 8.75 19.17 2.37
CA LEU A 5 8.24 18.66 3.64
C LEU A 5 9.28 18.79 4.76
N ALA A 6 10.55 18.56 4.45
CA ALA A 6 11.63 18.73 5.42
C ALA A 6 11.74 20.19 5.87
N LEU A 7 11.64 21.16 4.94
CA LEU A 7 11.61 22.58 5.28
C LEU A 7 10.40 22.93 6.15
N ARG A 8 9.23 22.40 5.83
CA ARG A 8 8.04 22.57 6.65
C ARG A 8 8.19 21.87 8.01
N GLY A 9 8.88 20.73 8.05
CA GLY A 9 9.13 19.99 9.27
C GLY A 9 9.97 20.78 10.29
N GLU A 10 10.92 21.57 9.83
CA GLU A 10 11.69 22.47 10.70
C GLU A 10 10.81 23.53 11.34
N GLU A 11 9.79 24.00 10.62
CA GLU A 11 8.86 25.03 11.11
C GLU A 11 7.64 24.45 11.81
N THR A 12 7.08 23.33 11.32
CA THR A 12 5.79 22.80 11.75
C THR A 12 5.81 21.32 12.19
N GLY A 13 6.95 20.60 12.03
CA GLY A 13 7.04 19.17 12.32
C GLY A 13 6.30 18.28 11.32
N GLY A 14 6.03 18.76 10.09
CA GLY A 14 5.27 18.03 9.09
C GLY A 14 6.09 16.95 8.39
N PHE A 15 5.53 15.74 8.29
CA PHE A 15 6.04 14.65 7.45
C PHE A 15 4.87 13.92 6.80
N THR A 16 5.14 13.18 5.74
CA THR A 16 4.12 12.35 5.07
C THR A 16 4.73 11.09 4.49
N THR A 17 3.89 10.11 4.25
CA THR A 17 4.23 8.90 3.52
C THR A 17 3.75 9.00 2.07
N VAL A 18 4.42 8.29 1.17
CA VAL A 18 4.01 8.21 -0.23
C VAL A 18 3.97 6.75 -0.66
N ASP A 19 2.88 6.36 -1.28
CA ASP A 19 2.65 5.03 -1.81
C ASP A 19 2.01 5.18 -3.18
N LEU A 20 2.77 4.91 -4.23
CA LEU A 20 2.36 5.16 -5.60
C LEU A 20 2.55 3.90 -6.44
N LEU A 21 1.46 3.42 -7.03
CA LEU A 21 1.48 2.33 -7.98
C LEU A 21 1.18 2.87 -9.39
N GLN A 22 2.10 2.66 -10.30
CA GLN A 22 1.92 2.97 -11.72
C GLN A 22 1.77 1.66 -12.50
N LEU A 23 0.69 1.53 -13.25
CA LEU A 23 0.38 0.32 -14.02
C LEU A 23 0.15 0.66 -15.49
N ASP A 24 0.75 -0.14 -16.36
CA ASP A 24 0.39 -0.19 -17.77
C ASP A 24 -0.80 -1.16 -17.91
N LEU A 25 -1.96 -0.64 -18.30
CA LEU A 25 -3.18 -1.43 -18.39
C LEU A 25 -3.19 -2.42 -19.56
N PHE A 26 -2.29 -2.25 -20.52
CA PHE A 26 -2.19 -3.16 -21.68
C PHE A 26 -1.30 -4.37 -21.36
N THR A 27 -0.20 -4.14 -20.67
CA THR A 27 0.80 -5.19 -20.40
C THR A 27 0.70 -5.79 -19.00
N GLY A 28 0.09 -5.07 -18.05
CA GLY A 28 0.10 -5.43 -16.64
C GLY A 28 1.43 -5.13 -15.94
N GLU A 29 2.40 -4.58 -16.64
CA GLU A 29 3.67 -4.16 -16.06
C GLU A 29 3.48 -2.89 -15.24
N GLY A 30 4.17 -2.82 -14.10
CA GLY A 30 4.07 -1.66 -13.24
C GLY A 30 5.25 -1.47 -12.34
N GLU A 31 5.24 -0.33 -11.68
CA GLU A 31 6.22 0.03 -10.66
C GLU A 31 5.49 0.56 -9.43
N LEU A 32 5.94 0.10 -8.27
CA LEU A 32 5.47 0.56 -6.98
C LEU A 32 6.57 1.41 -6.34
N PHE A 33 6.22 2.62 -5.95
CA PHE A 33 7.12 3.55 -5.29
C PHE A 33 6.63 3.78 -3.86
N LYS A 34 7.49 3.58 -2.88
CA LYS A 34 7.15 3.72 -1.47
C LYS A 34 8.13 4.66 -0.76
N LEU A 35 7.60 5.54 0.04
CA LEU A 35 8.38 6.42 0.90
C LEU A 35 7.76 6.41 2.30
N GLY A 36 8.29 5.56 3.18
CA GLY A 36 7.80 5.40 4.54
C GLY A 36 6.36 4.90 4.67
N ALA A 37 5.79 4.34 3.60
CA ALA A 37 4.42 3.89 3.58
C ALA A 37 4.24 2.49 4.15
N ALA A 38 3.01 2.17 4.55
CA ALA A 38 2.61 0.84 5.00
C ALA A 38 2.86 -0.22 3.91
N PRO A 39 3.00 -1.50 4.25
CA PRO A 39 3.23 -2.55 3.26
C PRO A 39 2.12 -2.62 2.22
N THR A 40 2.49 -3.02 1.00
CA THR A 40 1.56 -3.36 -0.09
C THR A 40 1.54 -4.88 -0.24
N TYR A 41 0.37 -5.43 -0.50
CA TYR A 41 0.19 -6.87 -0.64
C TYR A 41 -0.25 -7.21 -2.05
N ILE A 42 0.36 -8.23 -2.63
CA ILE A 42 0.00 -8.72 -3.97
C ILE A 42 -0.36 -10.18 -3.85
N LYS A 43 -1.55 -10.53 -4.33
CA LYS A 43 -1.99 -11.91 -4.43
C LYS A 43 -1.79 -12.40 -5.87
N LYS A 44 -0.94 -13.41 -6.02
CA LYS A 44 -0.68 -14.09 -7.30
C LYS A 44 -0.89 -15.58 -7.13
N ARG A 45 -1.78 -16.17 -7.93
CA ARG A 45 -2.04 -17.62 -7.93
C ARG A 45 -2.29 -18.20 -6.54
N GLY A 46 -3.05 -17.47 -5.72
CA GLY A 46 -3.37 -17.88 -4.36
C GLY A 46 -2.31 -17.57 -3.32
N GLU A 47 -1.13 -17.08 -3.70
CA GLU A 47 -0.08 -16.69 -2.80
C GLU A 47 -0.08 -15.19 -2.56
N VAL A 48 0.09 -14.79 -1.31
CA VAL A 48 0.16 -13.39 -0.90
C VAL A 48 1.61 -13.00 -0.65
N GLN A 49 2.08 -12.00 -1.39
CA GLN A 49 3.40 -11.39 -1.19
C GLN A 49 3.25 -10.05 -0.49
N ARG A 50 4.13 -9.78 0.44
CA ARG A 50 4.21 -8.49 1.14
C ARG A 50 5.38 -7.69 0.60
N LEU A 51 5.12 -6.48 0.09
CA LEU A 51 6.13 -5.54 -0.34
C LEU A 51 6.26 -4.44 0.71
N SER A 52 7.37 -4.42 1.40
CA SER A 52 7.64 -3.49 2.49
C SER A 52 8.91 -2.70 2.19
N GLY A 53 8.79 -1.38 2.21
CA GLY A 53 9.94 -0.50 1.99
C GLY A 53 10.76 -0.31 3.26
N LYS A 54 11.96 0.24 3.08
CA LYS A 54 12.87 0.60 4.18
C LYS A 54 13.05 2.11 4.30
N SER A 55 12.48 2.89 3.37
CA SER A 55 12.58 4.33 3.37
C SER A 55 11.85 4.96 4.54
N LEU A 56 12.33 6.12 4.97
CA LEU A 56 11.62 6.96 5.94
C LEU A 56 10.53 7.77 5.24
N PRO A 57 9.48 8.19 5.97
CA PRO A 57 8.49 9.11 5.43
C PRO A 57 9.12 10.39 4.89
N ALA A 58 8.49 10.97 3.87
CA ALA A 58 8.92 12.25 3.31
C ALA A 58 8.90 13.34 4.38
N GLY A 59 9.99 14.06 4.51
CA GLY A 59 10.15 15.10 5.52
C GLY A 59 10.94 14.65 6.75
N LEU A 60 11.13 13.34 6.97
CA LEU A 60 11.94 12.83 8.08
C LEU A 60 13.38 12.51 7.66
N ALA A 61 13.63 12.25 6.39
CA ALA A 61 14.96 11.99 5.87
C ALA A 61 15.64 13.30 5.52
N GLU A 62 16.71 13.64 6.21
CA GLU A 62 17.55 14.78 5.84
C GLU A 62 18.50 14.39 4.71
N GLY A 63 18.48 15.14 3.63
CA GLY A 63 19.57 15.21 2.67
C GLY A 63 19.62 14.15 1.57
N GLU A 64 18.72 13.16 1.52
CA GLU A 64 18.68 12.19 0.42
C GLU A 64 17.31 12.14 -0.27
N PRO A 65 17.13 12.88 -1.38
CA PRO A 65 15.87 12.85 -2.13
C PRO A 65 15.59 11.49 -2.81
N ASP A 66 16.57 10.57 -2.82
CA ASP A 66 16.50 9.30 -3.54
C ASP A 66 16.28 8.08 -2.64
N ALA A 67 15.93 8.26 -1.36
CA ALA A 67 15.63 7.16 -0.44
C ALA A 67 14.27 6.49 -0.72
N LEU A 68 13.84 6.50 -1.96
CA LEU A 68 12.58 5.95 -2.42
C LEU A 68 12.72 4.45 -2.69
N ASP A 69 11.90 3.65 -2.08
CA ASP A 69 11.82 2.22 -2.39
C ASP A 69 11.05 2.01 -3.69
N ARG A 70 11.59 1.20 -4.57
CA ARG A 70 11.02 0.93 -5.88
C ARG A 70 10.92 -0.58 -6.11
N PHE A 71 9.74 -1.03 -6.53
CA PHE A 71 9.48 -2.43 -6.86
C PHE A 71 8.92 -2.51 -8.28
N SER A 72 9.51 -3.35 -9.11
CA SER A 72 8.96 -3.69 -10.43
C SER A 72 8.06 -4.91 -10.29
N LEU A 73 6.91 -4.87 -10.95
CA LEU A 73 5.94 -5.96 -10.87
C LEU A 73 5.23 -6.15 -12.21
N ARG A 74 4.63 -7.32 -12.36
CA ARG A 74 3.77 -7.64 -13.49
C ARG A 74 2.54 -8.37 -13.00
N LEU A 75 1.38 -7.83 -13.33
CA LEU A 75 0.10 -8.37 -12.92
C LEU A 75 -0.57 -9.10 -14.09
N PHE A 76 -1.17 -10.23 -13.77
CA PHE A 76 -1.93 -11.05 -14.72
C PHE A 76 -3.40 -11.09 -14.31
N PRO A 77 -4.32 -11.44 -15.23
CA PRO A 77 -5.72 -11.62 -14.86
C PRO A 77 -5.88 -12.59 -13.69
N GLY A 78 -6.66 -12.17 -12.70
CA GLY A 78 -6.84 -12.89 -11.44
C GLY A 78 -5.97 -12.41 -10.29
N ASP A 79 -4.91 -11.64 -10.59
CA ASP A 79 -4.07 -11.04 -9.55
C ASP A 79 -4.80 -9.90 -8.85
N CYS A 80 -4.48 -9.69 -7.58
CA CYS A 80 -5.01 -8.61 -6.78
C CYS A 80 -3.88 -7.83 -6.10
N VAL A 81 -4.08 -6.52 -5.96
CA VAL A 81 -3.18 -5.65 -5.20
C VAL A 81 -3.98 -5.00 -4.09
N LEU A 82 -3.40 -4.98 -2.90
CA LEU A 82 -3.96 -4.30 -1.73
C LEU A 82 -2.97 -3.26 -1.24
N MET A 83 -3.38 -2.00 -1.26
CA MET A 83 -2.65 -0.88 -0.68
C MET A 83 -3.44 -0.34 0.50
N VAL A 84 -2.79 -0.15 1.63
CA VAL A 84 -3.44 0.28 2.86
C VAL A 84 -2.66 1.40 3.54
N SER A 85 -3.37 2.24 4.29
CA SER A 85 -2.74 3.14 5.25
C SER A 85 -2.39 2.36 6.53
N ASP A 86 -1.49 2.91 7.33
CA ASP A 86 -1.05 2.29 8.58
C ASP A 86 -2.17 2.12 9.61
N GLY A 87 -3.22 2.93 9.53
CA GLY A 87 -4.39 2.80 10.39
C GLY A 87 -5.18 1.50 10.18
N VAL A 88 -5.04 0.85 9.01
CA VAL A 88 -5.71 -0.43 8.75
C VAL A 88 -5.04 -1.57 9.50
N CYS A 89 -3.72 -1.57 9.53
CA CYS A 89 -2.94 -2.61 10.21
C CYS A 89 -1.76 -1.95 10.92
N PRO A 90 -2.00 -1.31 12.06
CA PRO A 90 -0.92 -0.72 12.84
C PRO A 90 -0.04 -1.82 13.42
N GLY A 91 1.27 -1.66 13.29
CA GLY A 91 2.23 -2.65 13.77
C GLY A 91 2.57 -3.71 12.72
N GLN A 92 3.13 -4.83 13.16
CA GLN A 92 3.68 -5.86 12.26
C GLN A 92 2.84 -7.14 12.20
N GLU A 93 1.78 -7.25 12.99
CA GLU A 93 0.92 -8.42 13.03
C GLU A 93 -0.15 -8.36 11.95
N ASP A 94 0.23 -8.68 10.73
CA ASP A 94 -0.62 -8.61 9.55
C ASP A 94 -1.19 -9.98 9.11
N GLY A 95 -1.04 -11.01 9.92
CA GLY A 95 -1.50 -12.35 9.58
C GLY A 95 -2.98 -12.41 9.19
N TRP A 96 -3.83 -11.71 9.92
CA TRP A 96 -5.26 -11.63 9.65
C TRP A 96 -5.56 -10.98 8.28
N LEU A 97 -4.81 -9.93 7.92
CA LEU A 97 -4.97 -9.22 6.66
C LEU A 97 -4.53 -10.11 5.48
N ARG A 98 -3.40 -10.77 5.63
CA ARG A 98 -2.89 -11.70 4.62
C ARG A 98 -3.84 -12.86 4.38
N GLU A 99 -4.44 -13.37 5.45
CA GLU A 99 -5.43 -14.43 5.37
C GLU A 99 -6.71 -13.96 4.67
N MET A 100 -7.21 -12.77 4.99
CA MET A 100 -8.36 -12.19 4.30
C MET A 100 -8.11 -12.04 2.80
N LEU A 101 -6.94 -11.57 2.43
CA LEU A 101 -6.57 -11.45 1.02
C LEU A 101 -6.40 -12.83 0.35
N ALA A 102 -5.81 -13.79 1.06
CA ALA A 102 -5.63 -15.14 0.54
C ALA A 102 -6.98 -15.84 0.25
N GLN A 103 -7.99 -15.60 1.10
CA GLN A 103 -9.33 -16.16 0.95
C GLN A 103 -10.22 -15.36 0.00
N PHE A 104 -9.81 -14.17 -0.37
CA PHE A 104 -10.58 -13.33 -1.29
C PHE A 104 -10.69 -13.98 -2.66
N ASP A 105 -11.92 -14.22 -3.11
CA ASP A 105 -12.20 -14.91 -4.38
C ASP A 105 -12.21 -14.00 -5.62
N GLY A 106 -12.00 -12.70 -5.41
CA GLY A 106 -12.03 -11.70 -6.48
C GLY A 106 -13.42 -11.19 -6.83
N ALA A 107 -14.48 -11.66 -6.19
CA ALA A 107 -15.85 -11.31 -6.57
C ALA A 107 -16.19 -9.83 -6.33
N SER A 108 -15.77 -9.27 -5.20
CA SER A 108 -16.09 -7.88 -4.87
C SER A 108 -14.90 -7.18 -4.17
N PRO A 109 -14.04 -6.49 -4.94
CA PRO A 109 -12.98 -5.68 -4.35
C PRO A 109 -13.49 -4.62 -3.37
N LYS A 110 -14.64 -4.03 -3.67
CA LYS A 110 -15.29 -3.03 -2.80
C LYS A 110 -15.63 -3.59 -1.43
N GLU A 111 -16.18 -4.82 -1.38
CA GLU A 111 -16.52 -5.46 -0.11
C GLU A 111 -15.27 -5.78 0.73
N LEU A 112 -14.21 -6.26 0.09
CA LEU A 112 -12.93 -6.49 0.78
C LEU A 112 -12.40 -5.19 1.37
N ALA A 113 -12.37 -4.11 0.59
CA ALA A 113 -11.92 -2.81 1.05
C ALA A 113 -12.76 -2.32 2.24
N ARG A 114 -14.08 -2.49 2.18
CA ARG A 114 -14.98 -2.12 3.27
C ARG A 114 -14.68 -2.89 4.56
N GLU A 115 -14.51 -4.21 4.46
CA GLU A 115 -14.20 -5.05 5.62
C GLU A 115 -12.88 -4.65 6.28
N LEU A 116 -11.88 -4.32 5.47
CA LEU A 116 -10.57 -3.90 5.97
C LEU A 116 -10.62 -2.59 6.77
N VAL A 117 -11.41 -1.62 6.31
CA VAL A 117 -11.48 -0.32 6.99
C VAL A 117 -12.47 -0.30 8.15
N THR A 118 -13.40 -1.24 8.22
CA THR A 118 -14.39 -1.30 9.28
C THR A 118 -14.06 -2.29 10.40
N ARG A 119 -13.01 -3.09 10.22
CA ARG A 119 -12.60 -4.07 11.22
C ARG A 119 -12.20 -3.39 12.53
N ASP A 120 -12.73 -3.89 13.62
CA ASP A 120 -12.39 -3.45 14.99
C ASP A 120 -12.44 -1.92 15.16
N LEU A 121 -13.52 -1.31 14.68
CA LEU A 121 -13.71 0.15 14.76
C LEU A 121 -13.61 0.73 16.16
N LYS A 122 -13.87 -0.08 17.19
CA LYS A 122 -13.81 0.36 18.59
C LYS A 122 -12.39 0.72 19.04
N GLU A 123 -11.39 0.18 18.37
CA GLU A 123 -9.97 0.41 18.65
C GLU A 123 -9.28 1.29 17.60
N ALA A 124 -10.05 1.89 16.70
CA ALA A 124 -9.52 2.75 15.66
C ALA A 124 -8.93 4.03 16.27
N THR A 125 -7.61 4.19 16.16
CA THR A 125 -6.87 5.35 16.66
C THR A 125 -6.38 6.25 15.55
N ASP A 126 -6.54 5.85 14.28
CA ASP A 126 -6.04 6.57 13.10
C ASP A 126 -6.98 6.38 11.93
N ASP A 127 -6.86 7.25 10.94
CA ASP A 127 -7.60 7.16 9.69
C ASP A 127 -7.24 5.88 8.94
N ARG A 128 -8.23 5.31 8.28
CA ARG A 128 -8.09 4.04 7.57
C ARG A 128 -8.43 4.20 6.11
N THR A 129 -7.53 3.80 5.26
CA THR A 129 -7.75 3.75 3.80
C THR A 129 -7.30 2.39 3.29
N ALA A 130 -8.11 1.78 2.46
CA ALA A 130 -7.78 0.55 1.75
C ALA A 130 -8.15 0.68 0.28
N LEU A 131 -7.21 0.32 -0.60
CA LEU A 131 -7.41 0.28 -2.04
C LEU A 131 -7.18 -1.15 -2.50
N VAL A 132 -8.20 -1.74 -3.09
CA VAL A 132 -8.15 -3.10 -3.64
C VAL A 132 -8.26 -3.01 -5.15
N ILE A 133 -7.27 -3.57 -5.84
CA ILE A 133 -7.24 -3.64 -7.30
C ILE A 133 -7.33 -5.11 -7.70
N ARG A 134 -8.31 -5.43 -8.54
CA ARG A 134 -8.42 -6.74 -9.18
C ARG A 134 -8.10 -6.58 -10.66
N VAL A 135 -7.25 -7.46 -11.17
CA VAL A 135 -6.93 -7.47 -12.60
C VAL A 135 -7.86 -8.45 -13.30
N ASP A 136 -8.59 -7.93 -14.27
CA ASP A 136 -9.52 -8.73 -15.07
C ASP A 136 -8.95 -8.92 -16.48
N ARG A 137 -9.47 -9.95 -17.16
CA ARG A 137 -9.16 -10.13 -18.58
C ARG A 137 -9.73 -8.98 -19.40
N ARG A 138 -9.00 -8.61 -20.43
CA ARG A 138 -9.49 -7.64 -21.39
C ARG A 138 -10.73 -8.22 -22.09
N ALA A 139 -11.75 -7.40 -22.10
CA ALA A 139 -12.98 -7.74 -22.83
C ALA A 139 -12.76 -7.69 -24.33
#